data_368a7ccde56101f34f0f0c798a86d84e
#
_entry.id   368a7ccde56101f34f0f0c798a86d84e
#
_cell.length_a   1.000
_cell.length_b   1.000
_cell.length_c   1.000
_cell.angle_alpha   90.00
_cell.angle_beta   90.00
_cell.angle_gamma   90.00
#
_symmetry.space_group_name_H-M   'P 1'
#
loop_
_entity.id
_entity.type
_entity.pdbx_description
1 polymer ?
#
loop_
_entity_poly.entity_id
_entity_poly.type
_entity_poly.pdbx_seq_one_letter_code
_entity_poly.pdbx_strand_id
1 'polypeptide(L)'
;MSALVPVESTYPKGWLTGQLPMGVREDDFMVRFATIFERVAETIRAGADNVEYVGDAAVTPLPVLAYLGRWMGVDLVDGRLGPEHQREIAYTLGRTLTRRGTAGALRELLEALTGGYVSVIDSGAVIADGPVPTYRPVEVHVQQSGHLRRHEIESIVRDEVPAHIPVVVHVLSEGGTS
;
A
#
# COMPACT_ATOMS: atom_id res chain seq x y z
N MET A 1 20.04 -12.16 2.74
CA MET A 1 19.21 -13.33 3.03
C MET A 1 18.86 -13.24 4.52
N SER A 2 17.73 -12.64 4.83
CA SER A 2 17.22 -12.62 6.22
C SER A 2 16.59 -13.97 6.49
N ALA A 3 17.09 -14.66 7.49
CA ALA A 3 16.52 -15.94 7.93
C ALA A 3 15.10 -15.65 8.43
N LEU A 4 14.12 -16.29 7.79
CA LEU A 4 12.76 -16.36 8.30
C LEU A 4 12.85 -17.00 9.69
N VAL A 5 12.49 -16.26 10.72
CA VAL A 5 12.31 -16.81 12.07
C VAL A 5 11.18 -17.84 11.95
N PRO A 6 11.40 -19.12 12.31
CA PRO A 6 10.31 -20.09 12.24
C PRO A 6 9.24 -19.65 13.24
N VAL A 7 8.08 -19.30 12.75
CA VAL A 7 6.88 -19.10 13.58
C VAL A 7 6.53 -20.49 14.14
N GLU A 8 6.53 -20.61 15.44
CA GLU A 8 6.11 -21.84 16.13
C GLU A 8 4.66 -22.14 15.70
N SER A 9 4.44 -23.30 15.06
CA SER A 9 3.12 -23.67 14.56
C SER A 9 2.09 -23.67 15.68
N THR A 10 1.04 -22.87 15.55
CA THR A 10 -0.09 -22.80 16.51
C THR A 10 -0.87 -24.11 16.60
N TYR A 11 -0.59 -25.04 15.70
CA TYR A 11 -1.30 -26.31 15.61
C TYR A 11 -0.47 -27.47 16.17
N PRO A 12 -1.11 -28.36 16.94
CA PRO A 12 -0.43 -29.52 17.50
C PRO A 12 0.08 -30.42 16.36
N LYS A 13 1.27 -31.01 16.55
CA LYS A 13 1.80 -32.02 15.64
C LYS A 13 0.79 -33.16 15.49
N GLY A 14 0.57 -33.65 14.28
CA GLY A 14 -0.41 -34.72 14.04
C GLY A 14 -1.84 -34.22 13.84
N TRP A 15 -2.05 -32.94 13.64
CA TRP A 15 -3.40 -32.37 13.47
C TRP A 15 -4.11 -32.95 12.25
N LEU A 16 -3.39 -33.20 11.13
CA LEU A 16 -3.96 -33.81 9.93
C LEU A 16 -4.15 -35.31 10.12
N THR A 17 -3.14 -35.99 10.63
CA THR A 17 -3.22 -37.42 10.93
C THR A 17 -4.29 -37.72 11.98
N GLY A 18 -4.52 -36.80 12.91
CA GLY A 18 -5.61 -36.87 13.89
C GLY A 18 -7.02 -36.83 13.30
N GLN A 19 -7.19 -36.32 12.08
CA GLN A 19 -8.48 -36.29 11.37
C GLN A 19 -8.76 -37.57 10.54
N LEU A 20 -7.76 -38.45 10.38
CA LEU A 20 -7.96 -39.70 9.66
C LEU A 20 -8.88 -40.67 10.41
N PRO A 21 -9.70 -41.46 9.73
CA PRO A 21 -10.48 -42.52 10.35
C PRO A 21 -9.61 -43.49 11.15
N MET A 22 -10.15 -44.06 12.21
CA MET A 22 -9.40 -44.90 13.16
C MET A 22 -8.64 -46.05 12.48
N GLY A 23 -9.28 -46.78 11.55
CA GLY A 23 -8.63 -47.89 10.83
C GLY A 23 -7.50 -47.44 9.88
N VAL A 24 -7.49 -46.17 9.45
CA VAL A 24 -6.41 -45.62 8.61
C VAL A 24 -5.23 -45.17 9.48
N ARG A 25 -5.49 -44.76 10.70
CA ARG A 25 -4.43 -44.36 11.68
C ARG A 25 -3.60 -45.55 12.19
N GLU A 26 -4.11 -46.77 12.08
CA GLU A 26 -3.42 -48.01 12.45
C GLU A 26 -2.40 -48.45 11.38
N ASP A 27 -2.52 -47.93 10.15
CA ASP A 27 -1.60 -48.20 9.05
C ASP A 27 -0.42 -47.21 9.06
N ASP A 28 0.78 -47.71 9.41
CA ASP A 28 2.01 -46.93 9.49
C ASP A 28 2.38 -46.24 8.17
N PHE A 29 2.09 -46.90 7.01
CA PHE A 29 2.33 -46.28 5.71
C PHE A 29 1.42 -45.06 5.49
N MET A 30 0.14 -45.19 5.80
CA MET A 30 -0.84 -44.09 5.65
C MET A 30 -0.52 -42.90 6.58
N VAL A 31 -0.09 -43.18 7.80
CA VAL A 31 0.33 -42.16 8.73
C VAL A 31 1.58 -41.40 8.22
N ARG A 32 2.59 -42.10 7.74
CA ARG A 32 3.79 -41.48 7.16
C ARG A 32 3.44 -40.70 5.89
N PHE A 33 2.59 -41.22 5.05
CA PHE A 33 2.12 -40.55 3.84
C PHE A 33 1.39 -39.23 4.21
N ALA A 34 0.45 -39.27 5.13
CA ALA A 34 -0.28 -38.08 5.59
C ALA A 34 0.65 -37.04 6.25
N THR A 35 1.70 -37.48 6.96
CA THR A 35 2.69 -36.60 7.58
C THR A 35 3.46 -35.75 6.56
N ILE A 36 3.64 -36.25 5.32
CA ILE A 36 4.28 -35.46 4.25
C ILE A 36 3.41 -34.26 3.90
N PHE A 37 2.10 -34.47 3.75
CA PHE A 37 1.15 -33.40 3.46
C PHE A 37 1.00 -32.44 4.64
N GLU A 38 1.05 -32.95 5.87
CA GLU A 38 1.02 -32.14 7.09
C GLU A 38 2.17 -31.14 7.09
N ARG A 39 3.41 -31.56 6.77
CA ARG A 39 4.57 -30.66 6.68
C ARG A 39 4.42 -29.59 5.60
N VAL A 40 3.88 -29.95 4.43
CA VAL A 40 3.62 -28.96 3.37
C VAL A 40 2.54 -27.97 3.81
N ALA A 41 1.48 -28.49 4.43
CA ALA A 41 0.38 -27.67 4.92
C ALA A 41 0.81 -26.72 6.04
N GLU A 42 1.74 -27.13 6.92
CA GLU A 42 2.32 -26.25 7.95
C GLU A 42 2.97 -25.01 7.35
N THR A 43 3.71 -25.16 6.24
CA THR A 43 4.33 -24.00 5.56
C THR A 43 3.29 -23.05 5.00
N ILE A 44 2.22 -23.57 4.38
CA ILE A 44 1.13 -22.78 3.82
C ILE A 44 0.37 -22.07 4.96
N ARG A 45 0.11 -22.75 6.06
CA ARG A 45 -0.59 -22.20 7.22
C ARG A 45 0.22 -21.12 7.91
N ALA A 46 1.52 -21.33 8.12
CA ALA A 46 2.40 -20.29 8.64
C ALA A 46 2.42 -19.04 7.75
N GLY A 47 2.31 -19.20 6.43
CA GLY A 47 2.10 -18.09 5.51
C GLY A 47 0.75 -17.39 5.71
N ALA A 48 -0.33 -18.17 5.90
CA ALA A 48 -1.67 -17.64 6.14
C ALA A 48 -1.77 -16.89 7.49
N ASP A 49 -1.16 -17.40 8.54
CA ASP A 49 -1.13 -16.76 9.86
C ASP A 49 -0.39 -15.40 9.84
N ASN A 50 0.50 -15.20 8.86
CA ASN A 50 1.22 -13.94 8.68
C ASN A 50 0.51 -12.95 7.73
N VAL A 51 -0.62 -13.32 7.12
CA VAL A 51 -1.33 -12.44 6.16
C VAL A 51 -1.80 -11.14 6.82
N GLU A 52 -2.17 -11.16 8.09
CA GLU A 52 -2.57 -9.96 8.82
C GLU A 52 -1.48 -8.89 8.89
N TYR A 53 -0.21 -9.30 8.88
CA TYR A 53 0.95 -8.38 8.93
C TYR A 53 1.34 -7.84 7.55
N VAL A 54 0.81 -8.41 6.46
CA VAL A 54 1.12 -7.95 5.10
C VAL A 54 0.65 -6.51 4.85
N GLY A 55 -0.41 -6.09 5.53
CA GLY A 55 -0.91 -4.72 5.48
C GLY A 55 -0.18 -3.72 6.37
N ASP A 56 0.68 -4.20 7.28
CA ASP A 56 1.44 -3.32 8.18
C ASP A 56 2.73 -2.83 7.52
N ALA A 57 2.74 -1.53 7.15
CA ALA A 57 3.88 -0.91 6.51
C ALA A 57 5.18 -0.98 7.33
N ALA A 58 5.11 -1.13 8.66
CA ALA A 58 6.28 -1.18 9.51
C ALA A 58 7.06 -2.50 9.38
N VAL A 59 6.36 -3.62 9.20
CA VAL A 59 6.97 -4.96 9.19
C VAL A 59 6.99 -5.64 7.83
N THR A 60 6.13 -5.21 6.91
CA THR A 60 6.02 -5.79 5.56
C THR A 60 7.35 -5.67 4.80
N PRO A 61 7.83 -6.74 4.14
CA PRO A 61 8.99 -6.67 3.26
C PRO A 61 8.81 -5.64 2.14
N LEU A 62 9.86 -4.85 1.84
CA LEU A 62 9.79 -3.78 0.83
C LEU A 62 9.24 -4.23 -0.54
N PRO A 63 9.59 -5.40 -1.10
CA PRO A 63 9.00 -5.85 -2.37
C PRO A 63 7.49 -6.04 -2.32
N VAL A 64 6.96 -6.49 -1.18
CA VAL A 64 5.51 -6.65 -0.97
C VAL A 64 4.86 -5.29 -0.78
N LEU A 65 5.50 -4.40 -0.04
CA LEU A 65 5.05 -3.02 0.15
C LEU A 65 4.95 -2.28 -1.19
N ALA A 66 5.95 -2.43 -2.05
CA ALA A 66 5.96 -1.88 -3.41
C ALA A 66 4.82 -2.44 -4.28
N TYR A 67 4.52 -3.73 -4.13
CA TYR A 67 3.40 -4.36 -4.82
C TYR A 67 2.06 -3.79 -4.35
N LEU A 68 1.87 -3.62 -3.04
CA LEU A 68 0.68 -2.97 -2.47
C LEU A 68 0.56 -1.51 -2.92
N GLY A 69 1.67 -0.76 -2.94
CA GLY A 69 1.71 0.63 -3.42
C GLY A 69 1.18 0.75 -4.85
N ARG A 70 1.62 -0.13 -5.75
CA ARG A 70 1.10 -0.19 -7.13
C ARG A 70 -0.40 -0.48 -7.19
N TRP A 71 -0.90 -1.34 -6.33
CA TRP A 71 -2.35 -1.58 -6.23
C TRP A 71 -3.12 -0.35 -5.78
N MET A 72 -2.51 0.46 -4.92
CA MET A 72 -3.07 1.73 -4.46
C MET A 72 -2.86 2.88 -5.46
N GLY A 73 -2.18 2.65 -6.58
CA GLY A 73 -1.98 3.62 -7.65
C GLY A 73 -0.70 4.47 -7.51
N VAL A 74 0.21 4.11 -6.59
CA VAL A 74 1.49 4.82 -6.43
C VAL A 74 2.64 3.84 -6.55
N ASP A 75 3.61 4.16 -7.41
CA ASP A 75 4.83 3.38 -7.51
C ASP A 75 5.82 3.80 -6.39
N LEU A 76 5.92 2.94 -5.37
CA LEU A 76 6.81 3.15 -4.23
C LEU A 76 8.25 2.68 -4.52
N VAL A 77 8.49 2.00 -5.64
CA VAL A 77 9.81 1.49 -6.01
C VAL A 77 10.56 2.56 -6.77
N ASP A 78 10.87 3.64 -6.09
CA ASP A 78 11.86 4.58 -6.58
C ASP A 78 13.19 4.31 -5.87
N GLY A 79 14.21 3.88 -6.61
CA GLY A 79 15.56 3.65 -6.08
C GLY A 79 16.21 4.90 -5.45
N ARG A 80 15.59 6.07 -5.63
CA ARG A 80 15.97 7.33 -4.99
C ARG A 80 15.49 7.44 -3.54
N LEU A 81 14.52 6.59 -3.12
CA LEU A 81 13.92 6.66 -1.79
C LEU A 81 14.51 5.61 -0.86
N GLY A 82 14.91 6.06 0.33
CA GLY A 82 15.29 5.15 1.42
C GLY A 82 14.12 4.28 1.90
N PRO A 83 14.42 3.11 2.51
CA PRO A 83 13.40 2.18 3.01
C PRO A 83 12.36 2.79 3.95
N GLU A 84 12.80 3.64 4.86
CA GLU A 84 11.93 4.29 5.84
C GLU A 84 10.93 5.25 5.17
N HIS A 85 11.39 6.00 4.17
CA HIS A 85 10.53 6.91 3.44
C HIS A 85 9.48 6.17 2.60
N GLN A 86 9.86 5.04 1.98
CA GLN A 86 8.91 4.17 1.28
C GLN A 86 7.82 3.63 2.22
N ARG A 87 8.18 3.29 3.47
CA ARG A 87 7.22 2.86 4.50
C ARG A 87 6.27 3.96 4.92
N GLU A 88 6.78 5.18 5.09
CA GLU A 88 5.98 6.36 5.43
C GLU A 88 4.95 6.68 4.34
N ILE A 89 5.37 6.65 3.07
CA ILE A 89 4.46 6.84 1.93
C ILE A 89 3.38 5.76 1.93
N ALA A 90 3.75 4.48 2.09
CA ALA A 90 2.80 3.38 2.10
C ALA A 90 1.80 3.48 3.26
N TYR A 91 2.26 3.85 4.44
CA TYR A 91 1.41 4.10 5.60
C TYR A 91 0.41 5.23 5.33
N THR A 92 0.88 6.34 4.77
CA THR A 92 0.04 7.49 4.42
C THR A 92 -0.99 7.13 3.36
N LEU A 93 -0.59 6.39 2.31
CA LEU A 93 -1.51 5.86 1.31
C LEU A 93 -2.61 5.00 1.93
N GLY A 94 -2.25 4.02 2.75
CA GLY A 94 -3.23 3.17 3.43
C GLY A 94 -4.23 3.96 4.25
N ARG A 95 -3.75 4.97 4.98
CA ARG A 95 -4.59 5.83 5.82
C ARG A 95 -5.51 6.75 5.02
N THR A 96 -5.09 7.21 3.86
CA THR A 96 -5.86 8.15 3.02
C THR A 96 -6.81 7.45 2.06
N LEU A 97 -6.71 6.13 1.84
CA LEU A 97 -7.55 5.37 0.93
C LEU A 97 -9.06 5.60 1.12
N THR A 98 -9.52 5.63 2.36
CA THR A 98 -10.96 5.83 2.68
C THR A 98 -11.46 7.25 2.38
N ARG A 99 -10.53 8.19 2.19
CA ARG A 99 -10.79 9.61 1.92
C ARG A 99 -10.24 10.04 0.56
N ARG A 100 -9.89 9.07 -0.29
CA ARG A 100 -9.36 9.33 -1.64
C ARG A 100 -10.31 10.23 -2.43
N GLY A 101 -9.77 11.14 -3.24
CA GLY A 101 -10.54 12.13 -3.98
C GLY A 101 -10.93 13.37 -3.17
N THR A 102 -10.48 13.50 -1.91
CA THR A 102 -10.65 14.73 -1.13
C THR A 102 -9.38 15.59 -1.16
N ALA A 103 -9.53 16.92 -1.06
CA ALA A 103 -8.40 17.85 -0.99
C ALA A 103 -7.46 17.54 0.18
N GLY A 104 -8.00 17.07 1.32
CA GLY A 104 -7.21 16.67 2.48
C GLY A 104 -6.35 15.44 2.23
N ALA A 105 -6.91 14.40 1.59
CA ALA A 105 -6.16 13.19 1.25
C ALA A 105 -5.07 13.47 0.21
N LEU A 106 -5.38 14.26 -0.83
CA LEU A 106 -4.41 14.67 -1.84
C LEU A 106 -3.25 15.46 -1.22
N ARG A 107 -3.55 16.39 -0.31
CA ARG A 107 -2.51 17.14 0.42
C ARG A 107 -1.60 16.21 1.20
N GLU A 108 -2.16 15.33 2.05
CA GLU A 108 -1.38 14.39 2.88
C GLU A 108 -0.50 13.48 2.02
N LEU A 109 -1.02 13.00 0.90
CA LEU A 109 -0.26 12.17 -0.04
C LEU A 109 0.93 12.93 -0.65
N LEU A 110 0.68 14.15 -1.14
CA LEU A 110 1.75 14.96 -1.74
C LEU A 110 2.78 15.40 -0.71
N GLU A 111 2.39 15.72 0.52
CA GLU A 111 3.32 16.03 1.61
C GLU A 111 4.22 14.83 1.93
N ALA A 112 3.65 13.61 1.99
CA ALA A 112 4.45 12.40 2.20
C ALA A 112 5.41 12.11 1.03
N LEU A 113 5.00 12.38 -0.20
CA LEU A 113 5.83 12.14 -1.39
C LEU A 113 6.93 13.18 -1.57
N THR A 114 6.66 14.45 -1.28
CA THR A 114 7.60 15.55 -1.53
C THR A 114 8.45 15.92 -0.32
N GLY A 115 8.00 15.51 0.88
CA GLY A 115 8.63 15.91 2.15
C GLY A 115 8.44 17.40 2.47
N GLY A 116 7.58 18.12 1.73
CA GLY A 116 7.36 19.54 1.88
C GLY A 116 5.89 19.90 2.15
N TYR A 117 5.66 21.16 2.53
CA TYR A 117 4.30 21.65 2.71
C TYR A 117 3.55 21.74 1.38
N VAL A 118 2.29 21.30 1.39
CA VAL A 118 1.39 21.34 0.23
C VAL A 118 0.08 22.02 0.60
N SER A 119 -0.37 22.95 -0.25
CA SER A 119 -1.70 23.55 -0.14
C SER A 119 -2.54 23.15 -1.33
N VAL A 120 -3.74 22.65 -1.07
CA VAL A 120 -4.74 22.30 -2.08
C VAL A 120 -5.94 23.21 -1.92
N ILE A 121 -6.22 24.00 -2.94
CA ILE A 121 -7.35 24.92 -2.99
C ILE A 121 -8.39 24.33 -3.92
N ASP A 122 -9.48 23.87 -3.32
CA ASP A 122 -10.64 23.33 -4.01
C ASP A 122 -11.80 24.32 -3.91
N SER A 123 -12.48 24.61 -5.00
CA SER A 123 -13.62 25.50 -5.02
C SER A 123 -14.86 24.96 -4.31
N GLY A 124 -14.86 23.65 -3.95
CA GLY A 124 -15.94 23.01 -3.22
C GLY A 124 -17.30 23.07 -3.94
N ALA A 125 -17.31 23.00 -5.27
CA ALA A 125 -18.54 23.05 -6.03
C ALA A 125 -19.44 21.86 -5.70
N VAL A 126 -20.50 22.13 -4.92
CA VAL A 126 -21.58 21.18 -4.69
C VAL A 126 -22.51 21.22 -5.89
N ILE A 127 -22.88 20.06 -6.43
CA ILE A 127 -23.91 19.96 -7.48
C ILE A 127 -25.24 20.38 -6.82
N ALA A 128 -25.69 21.60 -7.14
CA ALA A 128 -27.03 22.08 -6.78
C ALA A 128 -27.89 22.04 -8.04
N ASP A 129 -29.21 21.89 -7.88
CA ASP A 129 -30.17 22.04 -8.98
C ASP A 129 -30.06 23.47 -9.55
N GLY A 130 -29.34 23.62 -10.65
CA GLY A 130 -29.09 24.92 -11.29
C GLY A 130 -28.28 24.77 -12.57
N PRO A 131 -27.96 25.87 -13.28
CA PRO A 131 -27.13 25.85 -14.47
C PRO A 131 -25.76 25.24 -14.09
N VAL A 132 -25.22 24.41 -15.02
CA VAL A 132 -23.93 23.71 -14.83
C VAL A 132 -22.87 24.67 -14.30
N PRO A 133 -22.35 24.44 -13.09
CA PRO A 133 -21.36 25.35 -12.51
C PRO A 133 -20.13 25.37 -13.38
N THR A 134 -19.58 26.56 -13.62
CA THR A 134 -18.25 26.69 -14.22
C THR A 134 -17.24 26.19 -13.18
N TYR A 135 -16.73 24.97 -13.37
CA TYR A 135 -15.74 24.41 -12.49
C TYR A 135 -14.49 25.29 -12.44
N ARG A 136 -14.15 25.78 -11.27
CA ARG A 136 -12.85 26.39 -11.05
C ARG A 136 -11.79 25.31 -10.98
N PRO A 137 -10.57 25.57 -11.45
CA PRO A 137 -9.50 24.59 -11.33
C PRO A 137 -9.20 24.32 -9.85
N VAL A 138 -8.83 23.07 -9.57
CA VAL A 138 -8.16 22.72 -8.32
C VAL A 138 -6.73 23.24 -8.43
N GLU A 139 -6.33 24.10 -7.51
CA GLU A 139 -4.98 24.66 -7.46
C GLU A 139 -4.17 23.94 -6.39
N VAL A 140 -3.03 23.39 -6.79
CA VAL A 140 -2.11 22.67 -5.90
C VAL A 140 -0.80 23.43 -5.85
N HIS A 141 -0.43 23.92 -4.66
CA HIS A 141 0.83 24.62 -4.41
C HIS A 141 1.75 23.70 -3.62
N VAL A 142 2.85 23.30 -4.23
CA VAL A 142 3.88 22.44 -3.64
C VAL A 142 5.10 23.29 -3.35
N GLN A 143 5.50 23.38 -2.08
CA GLN A 143 6.63 24.22 -1.67
C GLN A 143 7.96 23.71 -2.22
N GLN A 144 8.17 22.38 -2.20
CA GLN A 144 9.35 21.71 -2.76
C GLN A 144 8.94 20.38 -3.39
N SER A 145 9.58 20.03 -4.51
CA SER A 145 9.25 18.80 -5.23
C SER A 145 9.86 17.53 -4.61
N GLY A 146 10.81 17.69 -3.69
CA GLY A 146 11.57 16.56 -3.13
C GLY A 146 12.33 15.81 -4.22
N HIS A 147 12.11 14.50 -4.31
CA HIS A 147 12.70 13.63 -5.33
C HIS A 147 11.87 13.56 -6.62
N LEU A 148 10.65 14.12 -6.63
CA LEU A 148 9.75 14.09 -7.77
C LEU A 148 10.05 15.21 -8.75
N ARG A 149 9.84 14.93 -10.03
CA ARG A 149 9.83 15.94 -11.08
C ARG A 149 8.44 16.56 -11.17
N ARG A 150 8.36 17.79 -11.66
CA ARG A 150 7.09 18.50 -11.81
C ARG A 150 6.00 17.67 -12.54
N HIS A 151 6.36 17.03 -13.66
CA HIS A 151 5.40 16.23 -14.43
C HIS A 151 4.90 14.98 -13.68
N GLU A 152 5.71 14.41 -12.78
CA GLU A 152 5.33 13.29 -11.92
C GLU A 152 4.28 13.76 -10.90
N ILE A 153 4.49 14.94 -10.28
CA ILE A 153 3.51 15.56 -9.38
C ILE A 153 2.21 15.87 -10.13
N GLU A 154 2.29 16.46 -11.34
CA GLU A 154 1.12 16.74 -12.17
C GLU A 154 0.34 15.46 -12.53
N SER A 155 1.04 14.35 -12.80
CA SER A 155 0.40 13.06 -13.08
C SER A 155 -0.33 12.53 -11.86
N ILE A 156 0.31 12.53 -10.69
CA ILE A 156 -0.30 12.08 -9.43
C ILE A 156 -1.56 12.91 -9.11
N VAL A 157 -1.49 14.22 -9.27
CA VAL A 157 -2.64 15.09 -9.01
C VAL A 157 -3.79 14.80 -9.99
N ARG A 158 -3.49 14.57 -11.26
CA ARG A 158 -4.53 14.19 -12.25
C ARG A 158 -5.18 12.85 -11.96
N ASP A 159 -4.43 11.90 -11.44
CA ASP A 159 -4.95 10.57 -11.09
C ASP A 159 -5.87 10.61 -9.86
N GLU A 160 -5.68 11.60 -8.97
CA GLU A 160 -6.46 11.76 -7.75
C GLU A 160 -7.67 12.71 -7.90
N VAL A 161 -7.65 13.63 -8.89
CA VAL A 161 -8.73 14.59 -9.14
C VAL A 161 -9.65 14.04 -10.23
N PRO A 162 -11.00 14.19 -10.10
CA PRO A 162 -11.93 13.76 -11.13
C PRO A 162 -11.59 14.36 -12.51
N ALA A 163 -11.64 13.55 -13.56
CA ALA A 163 -11.15 13.90 -14.91
C ALA A 163 -11.81 15.14 -15.54
N HIS A 164 -13.00 15.52 -15.08
CA HIS A 164 -13.72 16.69 -15.59
C HIS A 164 -13.31 18.01 -14.89
N ILE A 165 -12.50 17.94 -13.83
CA ILE A 165 -12.05 19.12 -13.08
C ILE A 165 -10.67 19.53 -13.59
N PRO A 166 -10.49 20.78 -14.07
CA PRO A 166 -9.18 21.28 -14.45
C PRO A 166 -8.26 21.40 -13.23
N VAL A 167 -6.99 21.12 -13.43
CA VAL A 167 -5.97 21.14 -12.36
C VAL A 167 -4.85 22.08 -12.76
N VAL A 168 -4.39 22.89 -11.80
CA VAL A 168 -3.20 23.75 -11.92
C VAL A 168 -2.24 23.43 -10.81
N VAL A 169 -1.00 23.07 -11.16
CA VAL A 169 0.05 22.72 -10.17
C VAL A 169 1.16 23.76 -10.22
N HIS A 170 1.43 24.34 -9.05
CA HIS A 170 2.52 25.31 -8.82
C HIS A 170 3.59 24.67 -7.94
N VAL A 171 4.78 24.48 -8.47
CA VAL A 171 5.95 24.01 -7.73
C VAL A 171 6.86 25.21 -7.51
N LEU A 172 7.08 25.60 -6.23
CA LEU A 172 7.83 26.83 -5.87
C LEU A 172 9.34 26.59 -5.87
N SER A 173 9.79 25.39 -5.51
CA SER A 173 11.19 25.00 -5.54
C SER A 173 11.33 23.59 -6.10
N GLU A 174 12.08 23.44 -7.19
CA GLU A 174 12.47 22.11 -7.69
C GLU A 174 13.64 21.62 -6.85
N GLY A 175 13.50 20.43 -6.23
CA GLY A 175 14.58 19.79 -5.51
C GLY A 175 15.75 19.54 -6.44
N GLY A 176 16.87 20.22 -6.20
CA GLY A 176 18.06 20.05 -6.99
C GLY A 176 18.59 18.63 -6.83
N THR A 177 18.61 17.86 -7.91
CA THR A 177 19.44 16.66 -8.05
C THR A 177 20.90 17.12 -8.04
N SER A 178 21.55 16.98 -6.87
CA SER A 178 23.02 17.00 -6.81
C SER A 178 23.54 15.61 -7.06
#